data_205be5a4f7bbfc1d13727461580d3dc2
#
_entry.id   205be5a4f7bbfc1d13727461580d3dc2
#
_cell.length_a   1.000
_cell.length_b   1.000
_cell.length_c   1.000
_cell.angle_alpha   90.00
_cell.angle_beta   90.00
_cell.angle_gamma   90.00
#
_symmetry.space_group_name_H-M   'P 1'
#
loop_
_entity.id
_entity.type
_entity.pdbx_description
1 polymer ?
#
loop_
_entity_poly.entity_id
_entity_poly.type
_entity_poly.pdbx_seq_one_letter_code
_entity_poly.pdbx_strand_id
1 'polypeptide(L)'
;MKILVTENQYRKILREEKEQKILRVPGLNFFHENHWEAWQILQKVLERRGNPPYTIDGYLEFEGTTINSLGNLTSVGGDLDLINTPIKSLGNLEYVGRTLDVQKTSIDSLGKLQYVGGDLNLYGTPLSDKFSYTEIKEVVNVMGAIFM
;
A
#
# COMPACT_ATOMS: atom_id res chain seq x y z
N MET A 1 33.58 13.26 22.92
CA MET A 1 32.72 14.39 23.25
C MET A 1 31.36 13.88 23.71
N LYS A 2 30.90 14.25 24.88
CA LYS A 2 29.56 13.92 25.35
C LYS A 2 28.58 15.00 24.91
N ILE A 3 27.56 14.61 24.16
CA ILE A 3 26.43 15.49 23.86
C ILE A 3 25.39 15.31 24.96
N LEU A 4 25.17 16.36 25.76
CA LEU A 4 24.16 16.35 26.80
C LEU A 4 22.86 16.93 26.24
N VAL A 5 21.80 16.12 26.23
CA VAL A 5 20.45 16.56 25.90
C VAL A 5 19.56 16.39 27.12
N THR A 6 18.59 17.28 27.28
CA THR A 6 17.55 17.11 28.34
C THR A 6 16.64 15.95 27.99
N GLU A 7 15.95 15.40 28.98
CA GLU A 7 14.95 14.34 28.75
C GLU A 7 13.88 14.77 27.74
N ASN A 8 13.43 16.02 27.81
CA ASN A 8 12.43 16.54 26.86
C ASN A 8 12.99 16.63 25.44
N GLN A 9 14.26 17.04 25.26
CA GLN A 9 14.93 17.06 23.97
C GLN A 9 15.11 15.66 23.41
N TYR A 10 15.50 14.70 24.25
CA TYR A 10 15.65 13.31 23.86
C TYR A 10 14.31 12.71 23.41
N ARG A 11 13.24 12.94 24.15
CA ARG A 11 11.88 12.50 23.79
C ARG A 11 11.40 13.12 22.49
N LYS A 12 11.71 14.39 22.23
CA LYS A 12 11.40 15.08 21.00
C LYS A 12 12.13 14.46 19.81
N ILE A 13 13.42 14.17 19.93
CA ILE A 13 14.24 13.50 18.91
C ILE A 13 13.65 12.12 18.59
N LEU A 14 13.34 11.31 19.62
CA LEU A 14 12.71 10.00 19.42
C LEU A 14 11.35 10.08 18.75
N ARG A 15 10.56 11.11 19.03
CA ARG A 15 9.27 11.35 18.39
C ARG A 15 9.45 11.71 16.91
N GLU A 16 10.39 12.58 16.59
CA GLU A 16 10.72 12.97 15.22
C GLU A 16 11.26 11.78 14.41
N GLU A 17 12.05 10.91 15.02
CA GLU A 17 12.52 9.67 14.38
C GLU A 17 11.41 8.67 14.15
N LYS A 18 10.39 8.61 15.03
CA LYS A 18 9.21 7.75 14.90
C LYS A 18 8.16 8.31 13.95
N GLU A 19 8.04 9.61 13.85
CA GLU A 19 7.19 10.31 12.89
C GLU A 19 7.92 10.44 11.55
N GLN A 20 8.16 9.30 10.87
CA GLN A 20 8.62 9.35 9.50
C GLN A 20 7.62 10.15 8.68
N LYS A 21 8.10 11.24 8.09
CA LYS A 21 7.28 12.09 7.25
C LYS A 21 6.76 11.28 6.05
N ILE A 22 5.45 11.09 6.01
CA ILE A 22 4.79 10.41 4.90
C ILE A 22 4.82 11.32 3.68
N LEU A 23 5.38 10.83 2.57
CA LEU A 23 5.42 11.55 1.32
C LEU A 23 4.08 11.40 0.60
N ARG A 24 3.43 12.51 0.30
CA ARG A 24 2.18 12.51 -0.46
C ARG A 24 2.45 12.68 -1.95
N VAL A 25 1.98 11.72 -2.74
CA VAL A 25 2.07 11.75 -4.20
C VAL A 25 0.67 11.92 -4.79
N PRO A 26 0.41 12.98 -5.56
CA PRO A 26 -0.94 13.25 -6.09
C PRO A 26 -1.44 12.18 -7.06
N GLY A 27 -0.55 11.66 -7.92
CA GLY A 27 -0.89 10.64 -8.90
C GLY A 27 0.30 10.29 -9.78
N LEU A 28 0.25 9.14 -10.43
CA LEU A 28 1.36 8.68 -11.28
C LEU A 28 1.47 9.44 -12.60
N ASN A 29 0.38 9.96 -13.13
CA ASN A 29 0.38 10.75 -14.37
C ASN A 29 1.29 11.98 -14.31
N PHE A 30 1.64 12.41 -13.11
CA PHE A 30 2.62 13.46 -12.87
C PHE A 30 4.03 13.10 -13.39
N PHE A 31 4.36 11.81 -13.38
CA PHE A 31 5.70 11.32 -13.76
C PHE A 31 5.79 10.90 -15.22
N HIS A 32 4.75 10.22 -15.74
CA HIS A 32 4.72 9.69 -17.10
C HIS A 32 3.28 9.34 -17.51
N GLU A 33 2.99 9.35 -18.82
CA GLU A 33 1.69 8.93 -19.36
C GLU A 33 1.42 7.43 -19.13
N ASN A 34 2.44 6.61 -19.27
CA ASN A 34 2.36 5.17 -19.00
C ASN A 34 2.46 4.95 -17.49
N HIS A 35 1.43 4.33 -16.92
CA HIS A 35 1.30 4.12 -15.49
C HIS A 35 2.43 3.26 -14.89
N TRP A 36 2.81 2.19 -15.58
CA TRP A 36 3.89 1.32 -15.14
C TRP A 36 5.26 2.02 -15.17
N GLU A 37 5.54 2.78 -16.21
CA GLU A 37 6.78 3.56 -16.28
C GLU A 37 6.82 4.66 -15.23
N ALA A 38 5.68 5.34 -15.00
CA ALA A 38 5.55 6.33 -13.94
C ALA A 38 5.84 5.73 -12.56
N TRP A 39 5.35 4.53 -12.29
CA TRP A 39 5.62 3.81 -11.06
C TRP A 39 7.12 3.52 -10.90
N GLN A 40 7.78 3.04 -11.93
CA GLN A 40 9.22 2.77 -11.89
C GLN A 40 10.05 4.03 -11.64
N ILE A 41 9.66 5.16 -12.23
CA ILE A 41 10.30 6.46 -11.97
C ILE A 41 10.10 6.86 -10.50
N LEU A 42 8.88 6.76 -9.99
CA LEU A 42 8.57 7.06 -8.61
C LEU A 42 9.42 6.21 -7.65
N GLN A 43 9.56 4.91 -7.90
CA GLN A 43 10.37 4.02 -7.05
C GLN A 43 11.82 4.47 -6.98
N LYS A 44 12.41 4.92 -8.09
CA LYS A 44 13.78 5.47 -8.12
C LYS A 44 13.90 6.77 -7.30
N VAL A 45 12.90 7.62 -7.36
CA VAL A 45 12.86 8.86 -6.56
C VAL A 45 12.78 8.53 -5.06
N LEU A 46 11.92 7.59 -4.70
CA LEU A 46 11.76 7.14 -3.31
C LEU A 46 13.05 6.51 -2.77
N GLU A 47 13.70 5.67 -3.57
CA GLU A 47 14.96 5.03 -3.22
C GLU A 47 16.06 6.05 -2.87
N ARG A 48 16.18 7.12 -3.67
CA ARG A 48 17.11 8.22 -3.42
C ARG A 48 16.81 8.99 -2.14
N ARG A 49 15.59 8.89 -1.62
CA ARG A 49 15.12 9.54 -0.39
C ARG A 49 15.10 8.61 0.81
N GLY A 50 15.68 7.40 0.68
CA GLY A 50 15.73 6.42 1.75
C GLY A 50 14.43 5.60 1.92
N ASN A 51 13.63 5.47 0.86
CA ASN A 51 12.36 4.74 0.86
C ASN A 51 11.40 5.16 1.99
N PRO A 52 11.04 6.44 2.09
CA PRO A 52 10.08 6.87 3.10
C PRO A 52 8.70 6.23 2.85
N PRO A 53 7.85 6.11 3.87
CA PRO A 53 6.45 5.78 3.64
C PRO A 53 5.80 6.85 2.76
N TYR A 54 4.92 6.41 1.87
CA TYR A 54 4.25 7.33 0.94
C TYR A 54 2.80 6.95 0.70
N THR A 55 2.04 7.92 0.22
CA THR A 55 0.64 7.76 -0.19
C THR A 55 0.45 8.22 -1.62
N ILE A 56 -0.53 7.66 -2.31
CA ILE A 56 -0.95 8.10 -3.63
C ILE A 56 -2.42 8.49 -3.56
N ASP A 57 -2.73 9.72 -3.95
CA ASP A 57 -4.11 10.24 -3.91
C ASP A 57 -4.99 9.66 -5.01
N GLY A 58 -4.42 9.37 -6.17
CA GLY A 58 -5.11 8.82 -7.32
C GLY A 58 -5.29 7.31 -7.27
N TYR A 59 -5.57 6.72 -8.42
CA TYR A 59 -5.69 5.28 -8.61
C TYR A 59 -4.37 4.67 -9.08
N LEU A 60 -4.24 3.34 -8.95
CA LEU A 60 -3.11 2.57 -9.44
C LEU A 60 -3.60 1.37 -10.26
N GLU A 61 -3.15 1.27 -11.49
CA GLU A 61 -3.48 0.19 -12.42
C GLU A 61 -2.23 -0.59 -12.80
N PHE A 62 -2.13 -1.83 -12.35
CA PHE A 62 -0.97 -2.70 -12.61
C PHE A 62 -1.36 -4.05 -13.19
N GLU A 63 -2.59 -4.21 -13.67
CA GLU A 63 -3.04 -5.48 -14.26
C GLU A 63 -2.03 -6.04 -15.27
N GLY A 64 -1.64 -7.30 -15.09
CA GLY A 64 -0.74 -8.00 -15.99
C GLY A 64 0.70 -7.50 -16.01
N THR A 65 1.08 -6.54 -15.16
CA THR A 65 2.47 -6.07 -15.06
C THR A 65 3.31 -7.04 -14.21
N THR A 66 4.60 -6.80 -14.16
CA THR A 66 5.55 -7.58 -13.35
C THR A 66 5.77 -7.00 -11.96
N ILE A 67 4.87 -6.15 -11.48
CA ILE A 67 4.96 -5.60 -10.13
C ILE A 67 5.00 -6.73 -9.08
N ASN A 68 5.96 -6.66 -8.17
CA ASN A 68 6.12 -7.64 -7.11
C ASN A 68 6.17 -7.04 -5.70
N SER A 69 6.15 -5.73 -5.60
CA SER A 69 6.17 -5.00 -4.32
C SER A 69 5.56 -3.62 -4.48
N LEU A 70 4.85 -3.18 -3.46
CA LEU A 70 4.34 -1.80 -3.36
C LEU A 70 5.32 -0.87 -2.63
N GLY A 71 6.50 -1.38 -2.24
CA GLY A 71 7.44 -0.62 -1.41
C GLY A 71 6.81 -0.23 -0.07
N ASN A 72 7.03 1.01 0.35
CA ASN A 72 6.47 1.55 1.59
C ASN A 72 5.15 2.33 1.38
N LEU A 73 4.37 1.94 0.37
CA LEU A 73 3.03 2.51 0.15
C LEU A 73 2.13 2.20 1.34
N THR A 74 1.49 3.23 1.89
CA THR A 74 0.59 3.09 3.05
C THR A 74 -0.87 3.35 2.70
N SER A 75 -1.14 4.14 1.66
CA SER A 75 -2.51 4.53 1.29
C SER A 75 -2.65 4.83 -0.20
N VAL A 76 -3.75 4.38 -0.77
CA VAL A 76 -4.21 4.73 -2.12
C VAL A 76 -5.58 5.38 -2.00
N GLY A 77 -5.74 6.59 -2.54
CA GLY A 77 -6.99 7.33 -2.47
C GLY A 77 -8.08 6.81 -3.42
N GLY A 78 -7.67 6.26 -4.56
CA GLY A 78 -8.57 5.68 -5.57
C GLY A 78 -8.59 4.16 -5.55
N ASP A 79 -8.78 3.58 -6.74
CA ASP A 79 -8.72 2.14 -6.95
C ASP A 79 -7.27 1.64 -6.97
N LEU A 80 -7.07 0.41 -6.51
CA LEU A 80 -5.80 -0.31 -6.66
C LEU A 80 -6.07 -1.62 -7.39
N ASP A 81 -5.60 -1.72 -8.61
CA ASP A 81 -5.73 -2.89 -9.47
C ASP A 81 -4.38 -3.61 -9.56
N LEU A 82 -4.34 -4.83 -9.01
CA LEU A 82 -3.18 -5.73 -9.03
C LEU A 82 -3.51 -7.04 -9.74
N ILE A 83 -4.58 -7.10 -10.51
CA ILE A 83 -5.03 -8.32 -11.18
C ILE A 83 -3.91 -8.97 -11.97
N ASN A 84 -3.76 -10.28 -11.77
CA ASN A 84 -2.81 -11.09 -12.56
C ASN A 84 -1.36 -10.56 -12.50
N THR A 85 -0.92 -10.17 -11.32
CA THR A 85 0.47 -9.75 -11.05
C THR A 85 1.17 -10.75 -10.14
N PRO A 86 2.51 -10.81 -10.15
CA PRO A 86 3.27 -11.72 -9.28
C PRO A 86 3.40 -11.25 -7.84
N ILE A 87 2.65 -10.24 -7.43
CA ILE A 87 2.73 -9.71 -6.06
C ILE A 87 2.30 -10.76 -5.03
N LYS A 88 3.02 -10.84 -3.91
CA LYS A 88 2.78 -11.80 -2.82
C LYS A 88 2.33 -11.15 -1.53
N SER A 89 2.49 -9.84 -1.41
CA SER A 89 2.20 -9.10 -0.18
C SER A 89 1.75 -7.68 -0.52
N LEU A 90 0.85 -7.16 0.30
CA LEU A 90 0.45 -5.74 0.26
C LEU A 90 1.43 -4.84 1.05
N GLY A 91 2.45 -5.43 1.69
CA GLY A 91 3.45 -4.69 2.46
C GLY A 91 2.85 -3.89 3.59
N ASN A 92 3.06 -2.58 3.57
CA ASN A 92 2.60 -1.64 4.59
C ASN A 92 1.26 -0.95 4.24
N LEU A 93 0.58 -1.40 3.21
CA LEU A 93 -0.70 -0.81 2.79
C LEU A 93 -1.75 -0.96 3.88
N GLU A 94 -2.34 0.17 4.29
CA GLU A 94 -3.36 0.23 5.35
C GLU A 94 -4.74 0.66 4.82
N TYR A 95 -4.77 1.45 3.76
CA TYR A 95 -5.98 2.11 3.28
C TYR A 95 -6.06 2.11 1.75
N VAL A 96 -7.22 1.72 1.22
CA VAL A 96 -7.60 1.89 -0.18
C VAL A 96 -8.95 2.62 -0.22
N GLY A 97 -8.99 3.79 -0.83
CA GLY A 97 -10.17 4.66 -0.80
C GLY A 97 -11.35 4.15 -1.62
N ARG A 98 -11.10 3.31 -2.61
CA ARG A 98 -12.12 2.72 -3.48
C ARG A 98 -11.94 1.21 -3.56
N THR A 99 -11.91 0.64 -4.75
CA THR A 99 -11.83 -0.81 -4.94
C THR A 99 -10.37 -1.31 -4.86
N LEU A 100 -10.17 -2.41 -4.14
CA LEU A 100 -8.94 -3.19 -4.16
C LEU A 100 -9.20 -4.50 -4.90
N ASP A 101 -8.53 -4.67 -6.03
CA ASP A 101 -8.62 -5.88 -6.83
C ASP A 101 -7.28 -6.61 -6.86
N VAL A 102 -7.23 -7.77 -6.23
CA VAL A 102 -6.04 -8.63 -6.16
C VAL A 102 -6.27 -10.00 -6.78
N GLN A 103 -7.25 -10.10 -7.68
CA GLN A 103 -7.56 -11.35 -8.36
C GLN A 103 -6.32 -11.98 -8.99
N LYS A 104 -6.24 -13.30 -8.91
CA LYS A 104 -5.18 -14.09 -9.55
C LYS A 104 -3.76 -13.63 -9.18
N THR A 105 -3.59 -13.14 -7.96
CA THR A 105 -2.27 -12.89 -7.37
C THR A 105 -1.91 -14.01 -6.40
N SER A 106 -0.69 -14.00 -5.92
CA SER A 106 -0.22 -14.96 -4.90
C SER A 106 -0.29 -14.40 -3.47
N ILE A 107 -1.14 -13.39 -3.25
CA ILE A 107 -1.31 -12.78 -1.92
C ILE A 107 -1.98 -13.79 -0.97
N ASP A 108 -1.32 -14.06 0.15
CA ASP A 108 -1.76 -15.00 1.17
C ASP A 108 -2.07 -14.33 2.52
N SER A 109 -1.88 -13.02 2.62
CA SER A 109 -2.16 -12.21 3.79
C SER A 109 -2.60 -10.81 3.38
N LEU A 110 -3.53 -10.23 4.12
CA LEU A 110 -3.92 -8.82 3.97
C LEU A 110 -2.95 -7.87 4.69
N GLY A 111 -1.97 -8.41 5.41
CA GLY A 111 -0.95 -7.62 6.09
C GLY A 111 -1.55 -6.61 7.05
N LYS A 112 -1.25 -5.32 6.83
CA LYS A 112 -1.71 -4.19 7.66
C LYS A 112 -2.98 -3.52 7.15
N LEU A 113 -3.61 -4.06 6.10
CA LEU A 113 -4.80 -3.46 5.50
C LEU A 113 -5.94 -3.35 6.52
N GLN A 114 -6.49 -2.16 6.68
CA GLN A 114 -7.54 -1.84 7.65
C GLN A 114 -8.85 -1.41 7.00
N TYR A 115 -8.78 -0.82 5.80
CA TYR A 115 -9.94 -0.20 5.16
C TYR A 115 -9.90 -0.31 3.64
N VAL A 116 -11.04 -0.68 3.05
CA VAL A 116 -11.32 -0.62 1.62
C VAL A 116 -12.66 0.10 1.41
N GLY A 117 -12.62 1.25 0.75
CA GLY A 117 -13.81 2.11 0.58
C GLY A 117 -14.81 1.64 -0.46
N GLY A 118 -14.39 0.75 -1.34
CA GLY A 118 -15.23 0.09 -2.35
C GLY A 118 -15.26 -1.41 -2.13
N ASP A 119 -15.13 -2.15 -3.22
CA ASP A 119 -15.13 -3.62 -3.20
C ASP A 119 -13.73 -4.18 -2.94
N LEU A 120 -13.68 -5.36 -2.34
CA LEU A 120 -12.47 -6.15 -2.17
C LEU A 120 -12.62 -7.45 -2.96
N ASN A 121 -11.81 -7.63 -3.99
CA ASN A 121 -11.84 -8.80 -4.85
C ASN A 121 -10.63 -9.70 -4.60
N LEU A 122 -10.88 -10.88 -4.01
CA LEU A 122 -9.88 -11.87 -3.62
C LEU A 122 -9.91 -13.13 -4.50
N TYR A 123 -10.72 -13.14 -5.54
CA TYR A 123 -10.91 -14.33 -6.38
C TYR A 123 -9.59 -14.87 -6.93
N GLY A 124 -9.38 -16.17 -6.78
CA GLY A 124 -8.19 -16.84 -7.28
C GLY A 124 -6.91 -16.52 -6.52
N THR A 125 -7.02 -16.06 -5.27
CA THR A 125 -5.88 -15.86 -4.37
C THR A 125 -5.79 -16.98 -3.35
N PRO A 126 -4.61 -17.23 -2.76
CA PRO A 126 -4.50 -18.13 -1.59
C PRO A 126 -5.35 -17.68 -0.40
N LEU A 127 -5.61 -16.37 -0.26
CA LEU A 127 -6.49 -15.84 0.78
C LEU A 127 -7.93 -16.37 0.68
N SER A 128 -8.49 -16.42 -0.53
CA SER A 128 -9.85 -16.93 -0.74
C SER A 128 -9.99 -18.42 -0.45
N ASP A 129 -8.89 -19.17 -0.50
CA ASP A 129 -8.86 -20.58 -0.16
C ASP A 129 -8.72 -20.83 1.36
N LYS A 130 -8.08 -19.89 2.08
CA LYS A 130 -7.75 -20.05 3.50
C LYS A 130 -8.79 -19.45 4.44
N PHE A 131 -9.43 -18.36 4.03
CA PHE A 131 -10.30 -17.57 4.90
C PHE A 131 -11.72 -17.50 4.36
N SER A 132 -12.69 -17.49 5.26
CA SER A 132 -14.08 -17.25 4.94
C SER A 132 -14.37 -15.76 4.80
N TYR A 133 -15.49 -15.45 4.16
CA TYR A 133 -16.01 -14.07 4.09
C TYR A 133 -16.09 -13.39 5.47
N THR A 134 -16.57 -14.11 6.47
CA THR A 134 -16.71 -13.59 7.84
C THR A 134 -15.36 -13.26 8.45
N GLU A 135 -14.37 -14.15 8.28
CA GLU A 135 -13.01 -13.92 8.80
C GLU A 135 -12.37 -12.71 8.17
N ILE A 136 -12.55 -12.50 6.86
CA ILE A 136 -12.04 -11.29 6.18
C ILE A 136 -12.71 -10.03 6.75
N LYS A 137 -14.02 -10.05 6.95
CA LYS A 137 -14.77 -8.92 7.53
C LYS A 137 -14.35 -8.55 8.96
N GLU A 138 -13.84 -9.49 9.72
CA GLU A 138 -13.37 -9.23 11.08
C GLU A 138 -12.05 -8.44 11.13
N VAL A 139 -11.23 -8.53 10.08
CA VAL A 139 -9.90 -7.92 10.07
C VAL A 139 -9.79 -6.67 9.21
N VAL A 140 -10.67 -6.52 8.20
CA VAL A 140 -10.70 -5.36 7.30
C VAL A 140 -12.10 -4.78 7.22
N ASN A 141 -12.18 -3.45 7.32
CA ASN A 141 -13.43 -2.73 7.13
C ASN A 141 -13.63 -2.48 5.63
N VAL A 142 -14.50 -3.26 4.99
CA VAL A 142 -14.84 -3.16 3.56
C VAL A 142 -16.21 -2.55 3.42
N MET A 143 -16.31 -1.39 2.75
CA MET A 143 -17.57 -0.68 2.58
C MET A 143 -18.46 -1.29 1.49
N GLY A 144 -17.86 -1.89 0.47
CA GLY A 144 -18.54 -2.57 -0.63
C GLY A 144 -18.66 -4.07 -0.42
N ALA A 145 -18.68 -4.81 -1.53
CA ALA A 145 -18.75 -6.27 -1.55
C ALA A 145 -17.36 -6.91 -1.42
N ILE A 146 -17.33 -8.12 -0.90
CA ILE A 146 -16.13 -8.98 -0.87
C ILE A 146 -16.39 -10.15 -1.82
N PHE A 147 -15.54 -10.28 -2.83
CA PHE A 147 -15.55 -11.39 -3.78
C PHE A 147 -14.43 -12.36 -3.43
N MET A 148 -14.82 -13.63 -3.25
CA MET A 148 -13.88 -14.69 -2.82
C MET A 148 -13.56 -15.63 -3.97
#